data_712298cbb44ae2cc13dbd7724336165f
#
_entry.id   712298cbb44ae2cc13dbd7724336165f
#
_cell.length_a   1.000
_cell.length_b   1.000
_cell.length_c   1.000
_cell.angle_alpha   90.00
_cell.angle_beta   90.00
_cell.angle_gamma   90.00
#
_symmetry.space_group_name_H-M   'P 1'
#
loop_
_entity.id
_entity.type
_entity.pdbx_description
1 polymer ?
#
loop_
_entity_poly.entity_id
_entity_poly.type
_entity_poly.pdbx_seq_one_letter_code
_entity_poly.pdbx_strand_id
1 'polypeptide(L)' 'MLVYEVGDIVKLKKPHPCGSQEWEILRVGADFRLKCMGCGHMVMVTRRLVEKNTRGLRKPDGTEVK' A
#
# COMPACT_ATOMS: atom_id res chain seq x y z
N MET A 1 -6.30 14.42 -4.02
CA MET A 1 -6.43 13.39 -2.96
C MET A 1 -6.56 12.02 -3.59
N LEU A 2 -5.77 11.07 -3.13
CA LEU A 2 -5.82 9.70 -3.67
C LEU A 2 -6.97 8.92 -3.03
N VAL A 3 -7.62 8.11 -3.85
CA VAL A 3 -8.65 7.17 -3.37
C VAL A 3 -8.04 5.78 -3.32
N TYR A 4 -8.02 5.20 -2.13
CA TYR A 4 -7.48 3.87 -1.91
C TYR A 4 -8.61 2.85 -1.89
N GLU A 5 -8.41 1.72 -2.54
CA GLU A 5 -9.41 0.64 -2.58
C GLU A 5 -8.74 -0.70 -2.28
N VAL A 6 -9.54 -1.63 -1.78
CA VAL A 6 -9.04 -2.99 -1.53
C VAL A 6 -8.56 -3.60 -2.85
N GLY A 7 -7.38 -4.22 -2.81
CA GLY A 7 -6.75 -4.79 -3.99
C GLY A 7 -5.75 -3.89 -4.67
N ASP A 8 -5.74 -2.60 -4.37
CA ASP A 8 -4.78 -1.67 -4.95
C ASP A 8 -3.38 -1.97 -4.43
N ILE A 9 -2.37 -1.64 -5.24
CA ILE A 9 -0.96 -1.79 -4.87
C ILE A 9 -0.42 -0.40 -4.57
N VAL A 10 0.02 -0.19 -3.34
CA VAL A 10 0.59 1.09 -2.90
C VAL A 10 2.10 0.93 -2.77
N LYS A 11 2.84 1.92 -3.26
CA LYS A 11 4.29 1.97 -3.12
C LYS A 11 4.62 3.00 -2.04
N LEU A 12 5.28 2.55 -0.98
CA LEU A 12 5.63 3.41 0.14
C LEU A 12 7.07 3.89 0.03
N LYS A 13 7.36 5.01 0.68
CA LYS A 13 8.70 5.60 0.67
C LYS A 13 9.72 4.71 1.37
N LYS A 14 9.31 4.03 2.45
CA LYS A 14 10.20 3.19 3.21
C LYS A 14 10.15 1.76 2.69
N PRO A 15 11.29 1.16 2.31
CA PRO A 15 11.31 -0.23 1.90
C PRO A 15 11.10 -1.14 3.10
N HIS A 16 10.44 -2.28 2.86
CA HIS A 16 10.33 -3.33 3.86
C HIS A 16 11.70 -4.04 3.96
N PRO A 17 12.04 -4.63 5.11
CA PRO A 17 13.31 -5.35 5.25
C PRO A 17 13.56 -6.44 4.20
N CYS A 18 12.51 -6.96 3.57
CA CYS A 18 12.68 -7.94 2.49
C CYS A 18 13.07 -7.30 1.15
N GLY A 19 13.17 -5.97 1.09
CA GLY A 19 13.56 -5.24 -0.11
C GLY A 19 12.41 -4.73 -0.96
N SER A 20 11.18 -5.12 -0.68
CA SER A 20 10.01 -4.67 -1.44
C SER A 20 9.48 -3.36 -0.88
N GLN A 21 9.03 -2.48 -1.77
CA GLN A 21 8.36 -1.23 -1.39
C GLN A 21 6.88 -1.27 -1.73
N GLU A 22 6.41 -2.34 -2.37
CA GLU A 22 5.02 -2.45 -2.82
C GLU A 22 4.20 -3.27 -1.84
N TRP A 23 2.98 -2.79 -1.60
CA TRP A 23 2.07 -3.40 -0.65
C TRP A 23 0.68 -3.50 -1.26
N GLU A 24 0.05 -4.64 -1.08
CA GLU A 24 -1.35 -4.84 -1.50
C GLU A 24 -2.27 -4.39 -0.38
N ILE A 25 -3.27 -3.58 -0.71
CA ILE A 25 -4.25 -3.10 0.27
C ILE A 25 -5.28 -4.21 0.50
N LEU A 26 -5.33 -4.71 1.73
CA LEU A 26 -6.28 -5.76 2.10
C LEU A 26 -7.53 -5.18 2.76
N ARG A 27 -7.41 -4.01 3.40
CA ARG A 27 -8.53 -3.37 4.06
C ARG A 27 -8.33 -1.86 4.06
N VAL A 28 -9.43 -1.14 3.82
CA VAL A 28 -9.45 0.32 3.80
C VAL A 28 -10.42 0.80 4.88
N GLY A 29 -9.99 1.80 5.65
CA GLY A 29 -10.78 2.37 6.73
C GLY A 29 -9.96 3.42 7.45
N ALA A 30 -10.23 3.62 8.74
CA ALA A 30 -9.38 4.48 9.57
C ALA A 30 -7.97 3.92 9.64
N ASP A 31 -7.85 2.59 9.66
CA ASP A 31 -6.58 1.88 9.55
C ASP A 31 -6.57 1.06 8.28
N PHE A 32 -5.39 0.93 7.68
CA PHE A 32 -5.19 0.12 6.48
C PHE A 32 -4.49 -1.17 6.86
N ARG A 33 -4.92 -2.27 6.26
CA ARG A 33 -4.19 -3.54 6.35
C ARG A 33 -3.49 -3.76 5.03
N LEU A 34 -2.17 -3.92 5.10
CA LEU A 34 -1.32 -4.06 3.94
C LEU A 34 -0.59 -5.39 3.96
N LYS A 35 -0.40 -5.97 2.78
CA LYS A 35 0.38 -7.20 2.62
C LYS A 35 1.59 -6.90 1.74
N CYS A 36 2.78 -7.20 2.23
CA CYS A 36 4.01 -6.98 1.46
C CYS A 36 4.01 -7.87 0.22
N MET A 37 4.21 -7.26 -0.94
CA MET A 37 4.21 -8.00 -2.21
C MET A 37 5.45 -8.88 -2.35
N GLY A 38 6.51 -8.59 -1.58
CA GLY A 38 7.74 -9.37 -1.67
C GLY A 38 7.73 -10.62 -0.80
N CYS A 39 7.39 -10.50 0.48
CA CYS A 39 7.46 -11.61 1.42
C CYS A 39 6.12 -12.07 1.97
N GLY A 40 5.03 -11.38 1.65
CA GLY A 40 3.71 -11.74 2.13
C GLY A 40 3.40 -11.34 3.56
N HIS A 41 4.28 -10.59 4.20
CA HIS A 41 4.07 -10.13 5.57
C HIS A 41 2.92 -9.12 5.63
N MET A 42 2.01 -9.30 6.59
CA MET A 42 0.88 -8.38 6.76
C MET A 42 1.14 -7.42 7.91
N VAL A 43 0.81 -6.14 7.69
CA VAL A 43 0.93 -5.11 8.72
C VAL A 43 -0.34 -4.28 8.74
N MET A 44 -0.59 -3.63 9.87
CA MET A 44 -1.68 -2.69 9.99
C MET A 44 -1.09 -1.31 10.29
N VAL A 45 -1.49 -0.30 9.50
CA VAL A 45 -0.98 1.06 9.63
C VAL A 45 -2.14 2.03 9.56
N THR A 46 -1.95 3.22 10.13
CA THR A 46 -3.00 4.25 10.07
C THR A 46 -3.08 4.81 8.66
N ARG A 47 -4.29 5.27 8.30
CA ARG A 47 -4.51 5.90 7.01
C ARG A 47 -3.58 7.10 6.82
N ARG A 48 -3.40 7.90 7.87
CA ARG A 48 -2.51 9.06 7.82
C ARG A 48 -1.09 8.67 7.43
N LEU A 49 -0.58 7.58 7.99
CA LEU A 49 0.75 7.09 7.68
C LEU A 49 0.87 6.68 6.22
N VAL A 50 -0.14 5.96 5.71
CA VAL A 50 -0.18 5.54 4.31
C VAL A 50 -0.19 6.75 3.40
N GLU A 51 -1.07 7.71 3.65
CA GLU A 51 -1.18 8.91 2.81
C GLU A 51 0.12 9.73 2.82
N LYS A 52 0.77 9.80 3.96
CA LYS A 52 2.02 10.54 4.09
C LYS A 52 3.16 9.89 3.33
N ASN A 53 3.19 8.57 3.30
CA ASN A 53 4.32 7.81 2.75
C ASN A 53 4.08 7.22 1.36
N THR A 54 2.91 7.45 0.77
CA THR A 54 2.60 6.91 -0.56
C THR A 54 3.43 7.61 -1.63
N ARG A 55 4.23 6.85 -2.36
CA ARG A 55 4.99 7.34 -3.51
C ARG A 55 4.29 7.01 -4.82
N GLY A 56 3.54 5.93 -4.84
CA GLY A 56 2.80 5.52 -6.02
C GLY A 56 1.61 4.66 -5.65
N LEU A 57 0.61 4.65 -6.50
CA LEU A 57 -0.60 3.85 -6.31
C LEU A 57 -0.99 3.25 -7.66
N ARG A 58 -1.21 1.95 -7.67
CA ARG A 58 -1.52 1.20 -8.89
C ARG A 58 -2.72 0.30 -8.64
N LYS A 59 -3.59 0.20 -9.63
CA LYS A 59 -4.72 -0.72 -9.58
C LYS A 59 -4.24 -2.16 -9.83
N PRO A 60 -5.04 -3.17 -9.41
CA PRO A 60 -4.66 -4.57 -9.61
C PRO A 60 -4.48 -4.94 -11.08
N ASP A 61 -5.12 -4.21 -11.99
CA ASP A 61 -5.02 -4.45 -13.44
C ASP A 61 -3.78 -3.80 -14.06
N GLY A 62 -2.98 -3.10 -13.26
CA GLY A 62 -1.79 -2.42 -13.72
C GLY A 62 -1.95 -0.94 -14.01
N THR A 63 -3.16 -0.41 -13.91
CA THR A 63 -3.40 1.02 -14.16
C THR A 63 -2.80 1.85 -13.04
N GLU A 64 -1.91 2.77 -13.39
CA GLU A 64 -1.31 3.67 -12.41
C GLU A 64 -2.24 4.82 -12.07
N VAL A 65 -2.41 5.08 -10.76
CA VAL A 65 -3.20 6.20 -10.27
C VAL A 65 -2.29 7.37 -9.91
N LYS A 66 -1.08 7.04 -9.45
CA LYS A 66 -0.09 8.05 -9.09
C LYS A 66 1.31 7.60 -9.47
#